data_b008c53ca36694cfcc771c43716b7ef4
#
_entry.id   b008c53ca36694cfcc771c43716b7ef4
#
_cell.length_a   1.000
_cell.length_b   1.000
_cell.length_c   1.000
_cell.angle_alpha   90.00
_cell.angle_beta   90.00
_cell.angle_gamma   90.00
#
_symmetry.space_group_name_H-M   'P 1'
#
loop_
_entity.id
_entity.type
_entity.pdbx_description
1 polymer ?
#
loop_
_entity_poly.entity_id
_entity_poly.type
_entity_poly.pdbx_seq_one_letter_code
_entity_poly.pdbx_strand_id
1 'polypeptide(L)'
;MLLPLSGLLVVSLEQAVAAPMCTCRLADAGARVIKVERPEGDFARGYDDLVHGESAYFVWLNRGKESVVLDLAKAEDKALLDAMLAKADVLVQNLKPGAVGKLGFAPARLRRDYPRLIVCSISGYGESGPYARRKAYDLLIQAEAGLASVTGAREAPARVGVSVADIAAGMNAYEAILEALMARARSGECAEISTSMFDAMADWMTVPLLQHEGGKTPQRIGLAHPTIAPYGVFTTRDGADILISIQSDREWRVLANDVLGDAALAADPAFATNVERVKRRAETDARVQAVFGATDVAALSKKLDAAEIAFARVSDMAVLARHPHLRRITIATPSGPVSYPAPPRARAPGYGAVPGLGEHSDKVRAEFSNQ
;
A
#
# COMPACT_ATOMS: atom_id res chain seq x y z
N MET A 1 -28.23 1.34 -0.87
CA MET A 1 -27.55 2.17 -1.90
C MET A 1 -26.62 1.25 -2.67
N LEU A 2 -26.63 1.27 -4.01
CA LEU A 2 -25.68 0.49 -4.82
C LEU A 2 -24.26 0.99 -4.60
N LEU A 3 -23.29 0.08 -4.61
CA LEU A 3 -21.87 0.44 -4.55
C LEU A 3 -21.41 1.11 -5.86
N PRO A 4 -20.40 1.99 -5.83
CA PRO A 4 -20.05 2.81 -7.00
C PRO A 4 -19.71 2.05 -8.28
N LEU A 5 -19.16 0.84 -8.14
CA LEU A 5 -18.76 -0.01 -9.28
C LEU A 5 -19.70 -1.21 -9.48
N SER A 6 -20.90 -1.19 -8.87
CA SER A 6 -21.91 -2.24 -9.09
C SER A 6 -22.26 -2.35 -10.57
N GLY A 7 -22.29 -3.57 -11.10
CA GLY A 7 -22.57 -3.88 -12.51
C GLY A 7 -21.33 -3.95 -13.40
N LEU A 8 -20.15 -3.57 -12.92
CA LEU A 8 -18.90 -3.74 -13.68
C LEU A 8 -18.32 -5.14 -13.47
N LEU A 9 -17.82 -5.73 -14.56
CA LEU A 9 -17.10 -6.99 -14.58
C LEU A 9 -15.60 -6.75 -14.77
N VAL A 10 -14.83 -7.27 -13.83
CA VAL A 10 -13.37 -7.27 -13.86
C VAL A 10 -12.87 -8.69 -14.00
N VAL A 11 -12.06 -8.96 -15.00
CA VAL A 11 -11.30 -10.21 -15.14
C VAL A 11 -9.87 -9.94 -14.76
N SER A 12 -9.26 -10.81 -13.95
CA SER A 12 -7.88 -10.61 -13.53
C SER A 12 -7.00 -11.84 -13.74
N LEU A 13 -5.83 -11.61 -14.34
CA LEU A 13 -4.71 -12.54 -14.45
C LEU A 13 -3.63 -12.07 -13.45
N GLU A 14 -3.85 -12.34 -12.18
CA GLU A 14 -3.13 -11.71 -11.09
C GLU A 14 -2.48 -12.71 -10.15
N GLN A 15 -1.42 -12.26 -9.48
CA GLN A 15 -0.75 -13.04 -8.45
C GLN A 15 -0.06 -12.13 -7.43
N ALA A 16 0.28 -12.67 -6.26
CA ALA A 16 0.99 -12.01 -5.17
C ALA A 16 0.21 -10.84 -4.52
N VAL A 17 0.70 -9.60 -4.71
CA VAL A 17 0.22 -8.44 -3.94
C VAL A 17 -0.27 -7.30 -4.83
N ALA A 18 0.53 -6.81 -5.78
CA ALA A 18 0.23 -5.56 -6.50
C ALA A 18 -1.11 -5.56 -7.24
N ALA A 19 -1.33 -6.50 -8.14
CA ALA A 19 -2.61 -6.61 -8.85
C ALA A 19 -3.75 -7.07 -7.93
N PRO A 20 -3.55 -8.06 -7.02
CA PRO A 20 -4.57 -8.39 -6.01
C PRO A 20 -4.99 -7.23 -5.12
N MET A 21 -4.10 -6.28 -4.78
CA MET A 21 -4.45 -5.04 -4.07
C MET A 21 -5.42 -4.18 -4.89
N CYS A 22 -5.12 -3.97 -6.16
CA CYS A 22 -5.98 -3.21 -7.07
C CYS A 22 -7.38 -3.84 -7.17
N THR A 23 -7.44 -5.12 -7.51
CA THR A 23 -8.71 -5.83 -7.76
C THR A 23 -9.52 -6.05 -6.47
N CYS A 24 -8.88 -6.20 -5.31
CA CYS A 24 -9.56 -6.19 -4.02
C CYS A 24 -10.27 -4.85 -3.77
N ARG A 25 -9.66 -3.72 -4.14
CA ARG A 25 -10.29 -2.40 -4.05
C ARG A 25 -11.46 -2.24 -5.02
N LEU A 26 -11.36 -2.82 -6.22
CA LEU A 26 -12.47 -2.86 -7.18
C LEU A 26 -13.63 -3.70 -6.65
N ALA A 27 -13.34 -4.86 -6.06
CA ALA A 27 -14.36 -5.70 -5.41
C ALA A 27 -15.01 -4.98 -4.23
N ASP A 28 -14.22 -4.37 -3.34
CA ASP A 28 -14.73 -3.53 -2.24
C ASP A 28 -15.63 -2.39 -2.74
N ALA A 29 -15.39 -1.90 -3.95
CA ALA A 29 -16.18 -0.85 -4.58
C ALA A 29 -17.45 -1.37 -5.29
N GLY A 30 -17.68 -2.68 -5.31
CA GLY A 30 -18.88 -3.34 -5.85
C GLY A 30 -18.72 -3.93 -7.24
N ALA A 31 -17.53 -3.90 -7.85
CA ALA A 31 -17.29 -4.63 -9.08
C ALA A 31 -17.32 -6.15 -8.82
N ARG A 32 -17.83 -6.90 -9.76
CA ARG A 32 -17.65 -8.35 -9.79
C ARG A 32 -16.23 -8.63 -10.29
N VAL A 33 -15.41 -9.32 -9.52
CA VAL A 33 -14.04 -9.65 -9.87
C VAL A 33 -13.89 -11.14 -10.05
N ILE A 34 -13.55 -11.59 -11.26
CA ILE A 34 -13.20 -12.98 -11.57
C ILE A 34 -11.67 -13.08 -11.62
N LYS A 35 -11.09 -13.71 -10.60
CA LYS A 35 -9.67 -14.02 -10.52
C LYS A 35 -9.41 -15.34 -11.23
N VAL A 36 -8.66 -15.28 -12.33
CA VAL A 36 -8.19 -16.47 -13.05
C VAL A 36 -6.90 -16.94 -12.41
N GLU A 37 -6.92 -18.18 -11.93
CA GLU A 37 -5.78 -18.84 -11.33
C GLU A 37 -5.37 -20.04 -12.22
N ARG A 38 -4.08 -20.36 -12.22
CA ARG A 38 -3.56 -21.61 -12.81
C ARG A 38 -3.97 -22.80 -11.92
N PRO A 39 -3.82 -24.05 -12.39
CA PRO A 39 -4.18 -25.26 -11.60
C PRO A 39 -3.55 -25.29 -10.20
N GLU A 40 -2.31 -24.80 -10.06
CA GLU A 40 -1.59 -24.75 -8.78
C GLU A 40 -2.01 -23.55 -7.91
N GLY A 41 -2.83 -22.65 -8.42
CA GLY A 41 -3.28 -21.43 -7.76
C GLY A 41 -2.25 -20.26 -7.83
N ASP A 42 -2.63 -19.18 -7.20
CA ASP A 42 -1.74 -18.06 -6.91
C ASP A 42 -0.71 -18.50 -5.87
N PHE A 43 0.58 -18.26 -6.15
CA PHE A 43 1.65 -18.65 -5.21
C PHE A 43 1.54 -17.93 -3.85
N ALA A 44 0.82 -16.80 -3.77
CA ALA A 44 0.53 -16.14 -2.50
C ALA A 44 -0.33 -17.00 -1.55
N ARG A 45 -1.04 -18.04 -2.05
CA ARG A 45 -1.75 -18.99 -1.19
C ARG A 45 -0.80 -19.80 -0.28
N GLY A 46 0.47 -19.92 -0.68
CA GLY A 46 1.51 -20.66 0.04
C GLY A 46 2.59 -19.76 0.67
N TYR A 47 2.39 -18.44 0.85
CA TYR A 47 3.39 -17.59 1.49
C TYR A 47 3.56 -17.84 2.98
N ASP A 48 2.50 -18.23 3.65
CA ASP A 48 2.43 -18.65 5.06
C ASP A 48 1.15 -19.46 5.26
N ASP A 49 0.97 -20.02 6.47
CA ASP A 49 -0.20 -20.81 6.90
C ASP A 49 -0.81 -20.31 8.20
N LEU A 50 -0.53 -19.04 8.55
CA LEU A 50 -0.78 -18.48 9.87
C LEU A 50 -2.25 -18.13 10.13
N VAL A 51 -3.09 -18.08 9.09
CA VAL A 51 -4.50 -17.72 9.21
C VAL A 51 -5.36 -18.97 9.03
N HIS A 52 -5.45 -19.80 10.07
CA HIS A 52 -6.19 -21.07 10.06
C HIS A 52 -5.74 -22.05 8.93
N GLY A 53 -4.43 -22.04 8.63
CA GLY A 53 -3.87 -22.84 7.52
C GLY A 53 -3.89 -22.13 6.17
N GLU A 54 -4.36 -20.88 6.11
CA GLU A 54 -4.32 -20.04 4.91
C GLU A 54 -3.27 -18.95 5.04
N SER A 55 -2.77 -18.46 3.89
CA SER A 55 -1.82 -17.34 3.86
C SER A 55 -2.48 -16.02 4.22
N ALA A 56 -1.88 -15.28 5.15
CA ALA A 56 -2.32 -13.94 5.53
C ALA A 56 -2.37 -12.98 4.33
N TYR A 57 -1.43 -13.09 3.39
CA TYR A 57 -1.43 -12.29 2.15
C TYR A 57 -2.63 -12.59 1.27
N PHE A 58 -2.94 -13.87 1.09
CA PHE A 58 -4.07 -14.27 0.25
C PHE A 58 -5.40 -13.85 0.86
N VAL A 59 -5.59 -14.11 2.15
CA VAL A 59 -6.80 -13.71 2.90
C VAL A 59 -7.01 -12.19 2.86
N TRP A 60 -5.95 -11.42 3.04
CA TRP A 60 -6.03 -9.96 3.01
C TRP A 60 -6.52 -9.40 1.67
N LEU A 61 -6.04 -9.96 0.53
CA LEU A 61 -6.16 -9.33 -0.79
C LEU A 61 -7.21 -9.96 -1.71
N ASN A 62 -7.89 -11.04 -1.29
CA ASN A 62 -8.77 -11.77 -2.20
C ASN A 62 -10.23 -11.86 -1.76
N ARG A 63 -10.64 -11.09 -0.73
CA ARG A 63 -12.06 -10.99 -0.36
C ARG A 63 -12.89 -10.43 -1.51
N GLY A 64 -14.10 -10.98 -1.64
CA GLY A 64 -15.09 -10.50 -2.62
C GLY A 64 -14.79 -10.87 -4.07
N LYS A 65 -13.82 -11.75 -4.31
CA LYS A 65 -13.50 -12.24 -5.66
C LYS A 65 -14.09 -13.63 -5.90
N GLU A 66 -14.32 -13.95 -7.17
CA GLU A 66 -14.61 -15.30 -7.65
C GLU A 66 -13.30 -15.94 -8.16
N SER A 67 -12.91 -17.09 -7.61
CA SER A 67 -11.73 -17.85 -8.10
C SER A 67 -12.14 -18.87 -9.17
N VAL A 68 -11.47 -18.82 -10.30
CA VAL A 68 -11.65 -19.71 -11.44
C VAL A 68 -10.31 -20.31 -11.86
N VAL A 69 -10.24 -21.64 -11.92
CA VAL A 69 -9.02 -22.32 -12.40
C VAL A 69 -9.10 -22.51 -13.90
N LEU A 70 -8.09 -21.96 -14.59
CA LEU A 70 -7.90 -22.14 -16.03
C LEU A 70 -6.45 -22.57 -16.32
N ASP A 71 -6.30 -23.62 -17.13
CA ASP A 71 -5.04 -23.98 -17.76
C ASP A 71 -4.94 -23.30 -19.13
N LEU A 72 -4.33 -22.13 -19.17
CA LEU A 72 -4.20 -21.35 -20.40
C LEU A 72 -3.26 -21.97 -21.47
N ALA A 73 -2.76 -23.20 -21.26
CA ALA A 73 -2.18 -24.01 -22.32
C ALA A 73 -3.26 -24.68 -23.17
N LYS A 74 -4.44 -24.95 -22.60
CA LYS A 74 -5.57 -25.59 -23.26
C LYS A 74 -6.40 -24.61 -24.07
N ALA A 75 -6.84 -25.04 -25.24
CA ALA A 75 -7.64 -24.19 -26.15
C ALA A 75 -9.01 -23.83 -25.57
N GLU A 76 -9.66 -24.79 -24.90
CA GLU A 76 -10.96 -24.56 -24.26
C GLU A 76 -10.89 -23.51 -23.15
N ASP A 77 -9.85 -23.50 -22.34
CA ASP A 77 -9.69 -22.54 -21.26
C ASP A 77 -9.33 -21.14 -21.79
N LYS A 78 -8.56 -21.07 -22.89
CA LYS A 78 -8.34 -19.81 -23.62
C LYS A 78 -9.64 -19.26 -24.22
N ALA A 79 -10.48 -20.13 -24.81
CA ALA A 79 -11.76 -19.72 -25.34
C ALA A 79 -12.70 -19.20 -24.26
N LEU A 80 -12.70 -19.81 -23.07
CA LEU A 80 -13.47 -19.34 -21.92
C LEU A 80 -12.96 -17.98 -21.44
N LEU A 81 -11.63 -17.78 -21.32
CA LEU A 81 -11.07 -16.48 -20.99
C LEU A 81 -11.46 -15.42 -22.01
N ASP A 82 -11.44 -15.74 -23.29
CA ASP A 82 -11.83 -14.85 -24.38
C ASP A 82 -13.31 -14.45 -24.27
N ALA A 83 -14.20 -15.40 -23.98
CA ALA A 83 -15.61 -15.14 -23.74
C ALA A 83 -15.87 -14.24 -22.50
N MET A 84 -15.08 -14.42 -21.45
CA MET A 84 -15.14 -13.53 -20.28
C MET A 84 -14.69 -12.10 -20.65
N LEU A 85 -13.57 -11.96 -21.40
CA LEU A 85 -13.05 -10.65 -21.81
C LEU A 85 -13.99 -9.90 -22.75
N ALA A 86 -14.75 -10.61 -23.58
CA ALA A 86 -15.76 -10.01 -24.46
C ALA A 86 -16.86 -9.26 -23.67
N LYS A 87 -17.08 -9.62 -22.39
CA LYS A 87 -18.07 -8.99 -21.51
C LYS A 87 -17.47 -8.14 -20.41
N ALA A 88 -16.16 -8.23 -20.22
CA ALA A 88 -15.46 -7.51 -19.16
C ALA A 88 -15.38 -6.00 -19.43
N ASP A 89 -15.47 -5.23 -18.38
CA ASP A 89 -15.18 -3.80 -18.38
C ASP A 89 -13.69 -3.51 -18.21
N VAL A 90 -13.02 -4.36 -17.42
CA VAL A 90 -11.60 -4.19 -17.08
C VAL A 90 -10.91 -5.56 -17.08
N LEU A 91 -9.74 -5.61 -17.70
CA LEU A 91 -8.74 -6.66 -17.50
C LEU A 91 -7.60 -6.09 -16.65
N VAL A 92 -7.30 -6.74 -15.52
CA VAL A 92 -6.11 -6.42 -14.71
C VAL A 92 -5.13 -7.58 -14.80
N GLN A 93 -3.85 -7.29 -15.05
CA GLN A 93 -2.84 -8.35 -15.08
C GLN A 93 -1.50 -7.88 -14.50
N ASN A 94 -0.74 -8.80 -13.87
CA ASN A 94 0.63 -8.57 -13.45
C ASN A 94 1.56 -9.74 -13.81
N LEU A 95 1.30 -10.37 -14.94
CA LEU A 95 2.20 -11.36 -15.51
C LEU A 95 3.46 -10.66 -16.06
N LYS A 96 4.50 -11.45 -16.34
CA LYS A 96 5.72 -10.88 -16.97
C LYS A 96 5.38 -10.12 -18.25
N PRO A 97 6.03 -8.98 -18.53
CA PRO A 97 5.83 -8.23 -19.77
C PRO A 97 5.85 -9.13 -20.99
N GLY A 98 4.84 -8.98 -21.85
CA GLY A 98 4.62 -9.79 -23.04
C GLY A 98 4.03 -11.20 -22.82
N ALA A 99 3.83 -11.66 -21.58
CA ALA A 99 3.28 -13.01 -21.33
C ALA A 99 1.81 -13.09 -21.78
N VAL A 100 0.99 -12.09 -21.50
CA VAL A 100 -0.42 -12.03 -21.93
C VAL A 100 -0.53 -12.09 -23.47
N GLY A 101 0.38 -11.40 -24.17
CA GLY A 101 0.48 -11.46 -25.62
C GLY A 101 0.81 -12.86 -26.15
N LYS A 102 1.72 -13.59 -25.49
CA LYS A 102 2.07 -14.99 -25.86
C LYS A 102 0.91 -15.95 -25.64
N LEU A 103 0.02 -15.64 -24.71
CA LEU A 103 -1.22 -16.42 -24.48
C LEU A 103 -2.29 -16.13 -25.56
N GLY A 104 -2.06 -15.16 -26.45
CA GLY A 104 -2.99 -14.76 -27.49
C GLY A 104 -3.79 -13.49 -27.15
N PHE A 105 -3.55 -12.85 -26.01
CA PHE A 105 -4.31 -11.70 -25.51
C PHE A 105 -3.46 -10.41 -25.55
N ALA A 106 -2.74 -10.19 -26.67
CA ALA A 106 -1.95 -8.98 -26.86
C ALA A 106 -2.85 -7.71 -26.77
N PRO A 107 -2.37 -6.62 -26.13
CA PRO A 107 -3.16 -5.39 -25.98
C PRO A 107 -3.76 -4.87 -27.29
N ALA A 108 -2.99 -4.93 -28.39
CA ALA A 108 -3.48 -4.50 -29.72
C ALA A 108 -4.65 -5.38 -30.23
N ARG A 109 -4.63 -6.69 -29.95
CA ARG A 109 -5.75 -7.58 -30.25
C ARG A 109 -6.97 -7.22 -29.38
N LEU A 110 -6.75 -7.10 -28.07
CA LEU A 110 -7.85 -6.80 -27.13
C LEU A 110 -8.55 -5.48 -27.47
N ARG A 111 -7.77 -4.45 -27.81
CA ARG A 111 -8.32 -3.15 -28.26
C ARG A 111 -9.15 -3.25 -29.52
N ARG A 112 -8.73 -4.04 -30.49
CA ARG A 112 -9.46 -4.25 -31.75
C ARG A 112 -10.75 -5.04 -31.52
N ASP A 113 -10.66 -6.13 -30.76
CA ASP A 113 -11.77 -7.09 -30.60
C ASP A 113 -12.74 -6.64 -29.50
N TYR A 114 -12.26 -5.94 -28.48
CA TYR A 114 -13.03 -5.46 -27.31
C TYR A 114 -12.78 -3.96 -27.05
N PRO A 115 -13.26 -3.07 -27.91
CA PRO A 115 -12.92 -1.64 -27.87
C PRO A 115 -13.35 -0.92 -26.60
N ARG A 116 -14.24 -1.52 -25.80
CA ARG A 116 -14.68 -0.99 -24.50
C ARG A 116 -13.93 -1.54 -23.29
N LEU A 117 -13.06 -2.52 -23.50
CA LEU A 117 -12.26 -3.14 -22.43
C LEU A 117 -11.10 -2.23 -22.04
N ILE A 118 -11.04 -1.86 -20.76
CA ILE A 118 -9.88 -1.20 -20.16
C ILE A 118 -8.87 -2.28 -19.79
N VAL A 119 -7.64 -2.17 -20.30
CA VAL A 119 -6.56 -3.11 -19.99
C VAL A 119 -5.58 -2.44 -19.05
N CYS A 120 -5.37 -2.98 -17.86
CA CYS A 120 -4.44 -2.51 -16.86
C CYS A 120 -3.33 -3.54 -16.63
N SER A 121 -2.11 -3.16 -16.98
CA SER A 121 -0.89 -3.96 -16.80
C SER A 121 -0.06 -3.39 -15.65
N ILE A 122 0.24 -4.23 -14.64
CA ILE A 122 1.11 -3.87 -13.51
C ILE A 122 2.41 -4.66 -13.64
N SER A 123 3.53 -3.96 -13.63
CA SER A 123 4.85 -4.56 -13.84
C SER A 123 5.88 -4.06 -12.82
N GLY A 124 7.09 -4.65 -12.83
CA GLY A 124 8.18 -4.19 -11.98
C GLY A 124 8.78 -2.86 -12.43
N TYR A 125 9.07 -2.74 -13.74
CA TYR A 125 9.84 -1.61 -14.31
C TYR A 125 9.16 -0.99 -15.55
N GLY A 126 7.87 -1.22 -15.75
CA GLY A 126 7.19 -0.82 -16.99
C GLY A 126 7.33 -1.85 -18.12
N GLU A 127 6.67 -1.58 -19.23
CA GLU A 127 6.67 -2.47 -20.40
C GLU A 127 7.79 -2.13 -21.41
N SER A 128 8.49 -1.01 -21.21
CA SER A 128 9.58 -0.52 -22.06
C SER A 128 10.79 -0.09 -21.21
N GLY A 129 11.89 0.21 -21.86
CA GLY A 129 13.13 0.64 -21.20
C GLY A 129 14.08 -0.51 -20.85
N PRO A 130 15.27 -0.17 -20.30
CA PRO A 130 16.37 -1.12 -20.14
C PRO A 130 16.06 -2.26 -19.15
N TYR A 131 15.14 -2.05 -18.21
CA TYR A 131 14.81 -3.01 -17.15
C TYR A 131 13.45 -3.70 -17.31
N ALA A 132 12.70 -3.43 -18.38
CA ALA A 132 11.36 -3.98 -18.59
C ALA A 132 11.28 -5.52 -18.48
N ARG A 133 12.37 -6.25 -18.79
CA ARG A 133 12.42 -7.71 -18.71
C ARG A 133 12.99 -8.26 -17.41
N ARG A 134 13.46 -7.40 -16.49
CA ARG A 134 13.98 -7.85 -15.19
C ARG A 134 12.87 -8.41 -14.32
N LYS A 135 13.21 -9.45 -13.56
CA LYS A 135 12.35 -9.92 -12.48
C LYS A 135 12.30 -8.86 -11.39
N ALA A 136 11.11 -8.60 -10.91
CA ALA A 136 10.87 -7.65 -9.84
C ALA A 136 10.04 -8.31 -8.73
N TYR A 137 10.37 -7.93 -7.51
CA TYR A 137 9.61 -8.20 -6.30
C TYR A 137 9.72 -6.98 -5.41
N ASP A 138 8.80 -6.81 -4.48
CA ASP A 138 8.69 -5.62 -3.61
C ASP A 138 10.05 -5.15 -3.07
N LEU A 139 10.78 -6.02 -2.36
CA LEU A 139 12.04 -5.64 -1.72
C LEU A 139 13.14 -5.26 -2.74
N LEU A 140 13.15 -5.88 -3.92
CA LEU A 140 14.10 -5.53 -4.98
C LEU A 140 13.81 -4.10 -5.49
N ILE A 141 12.55 -3.76 -5.64
CA ILE A 141 12.13 -2.41 -6.04
C ILE A 141 12.41 -1.39 -4.94
N GLN A 142 12.13 -1.69 -3.66
CA GLN A 142 12.51 -0.81 -2.54
C GLN A 142 14.01 -0.49 -2.54
N ALA A 143 14.84 -1.49 -2.81
CA ALA A 143 16.30 -1.32 -2.87
C ALA A 143 16.72 -0.48 -4.09
N GLU A 144 16.21 -0.79 -5.28
CA GLU A 144 16.63 -0.16 -6.55
C GLU A 144 16.08 1.27 -6.70
N ALA A 145 14.89 1.56 -6.18
CA ALA A 145 14.31 2.90 -6.15
C ALA A 145 14.92 3.81 -5.05
N GLY A 146 15.87 3.31 -4.27
CA GLY A 146 16.54 4.08 -3.23
C GLY A 146 15.78 4.21 -1.91
N LEU A 147 14.59 3.62 -1.75
CA LEU A 147 13.80 3.71 -0.51
C LEU A 147 14.57 3.15 0.69
N ALA A 148 15.25 2.02 0.53
CA ALA A 148 16.09 1.44 1.58
C ALA A 148 17.28 2.34 1.96
N SER A 149 17.72 3.24 1.08
CA SER A 149 18.84 4.15 1.35
C SER A 149 18.50 5.25 2.34
N VAL A 150 17.20 5.60 2.48
CA VAL A 150 16.70 6.63 3.41
C VAL A 150 15.95 6.04 4.60
N THR A 151 15.73 4.71 4.61
CA THR A 151 15.01 3.98 5.65
C THR A 151 15.98 3.17 6.50
N GLY A 152 15.80 3.20 7.83
CA GLY A 152 16.61 2.43 8.78
C GLY A 152 17.48 3.30 9.70
N ALA A 153 18.29 2.64 10.50
CA ALA A 153 19.27 3.28 11.39
C ALA A 153 20.43 3.85 10.58
N ARG A 154 21.21 4.74 11.21
CA ARG A 154 22.38 5.37 10.57
C ARG A 154 23.38 4.32 10.05
N GLU A 155 23.56 3.25 10.82
CA GLU A 155 24.53 2.19 10.60
C GLU A 155 24.11 1.20 9.51
N ALA A 156 22.80 1.02 9.32
CA ALA A 156 22.27 0.01 8.38
C ALA A 156 20.99 0.46 7.68
N PRO A 157 20.87 0.21 6.36
CA PRO A 157 19.60 0.35 5.65
C PRO A 157 18.58 -0.66 6.16
N ALA A 158 17.31 -0.31 6.04
CA ALA A 158 16.20 -1.21 6.32
C ALA A 158 15.15 -1.13 5.22
N ARG A 159 14.44 -2.25 5.01
CA ARG A 159 13.23 -2.22 4.21
C ARG A 159 12.07 -1.59 5.00
N VAL A 160 11.06 -1.09 4.31
CA VAL A 160 9.74 -0.91 4.92
C VAL A 160 9.15 -2.29 5.19
N GLY A 161 8.65 -2.54 6.40
CA GLY A 161 8.26 -3.87 6.89
C GLY A 161 7.04 -4.50 6.20
N VAL A 162 6.37 -3.77 5.32
CA VAL A 162 5.26 -4.26 4.47
C VAL A 162 5.65 -4.20 3.00
N SER A 163 4.89 -4.85 2.11
CA SER A 163 5.13 -4.86 0.66
C SER A 163 4.73 -3.52 0.03
N VAL A 164 5.44 -2.44 0.39
CA VAL A 164 5.05 -1.06 0.10
C VAL A 164 5.09 -0.72 -1.39
N ALA A 165 6.02 -1.29 -2.15
CA ALA A 165 6.11 -1.08 -3.59
C ALA A 165 4.94 -1.75 -4.34
N ASP A 166 4.57 -2.96 -3.93
CA ASP A 166 3.38 -3.64 -4.43
C ASP A 166 2.10 -2.87 -4.07
N ILE A 167 1.97 -2.44 -2.82
CA ILE A 167 0.81 -1.68 -2.34
C ILE A 167 0.66 -0.39 -3.14
N ALA A 168 1.73 0.37 -3.31
CA ALA A 168 1.72 1.62 -4.07
C ALA A 168 1.31 1.39 -5.53
N ALA A 169 1.92 0.42 -6.22
CA ALA A 169 1.56 0.09 -7.61
C ALA A 169 0.10 -0.36 -7.73
N GLY A 170 -0.39 -1.19 -6.80
CA GLY A 170 -1.79 -1.62 -6.79
C GLY A 170 -2.78 -0.48 -6.55
N MET A 171 -2.44 0.48 -5.70
CA MET A 171 -3.26 1.68 -5.46
C MET A 171 -3.27 2.62 -6.67
N ASN A 172 -2.11 2.91 -7.28
CA ASN A 172 -2.03 3.69 -8.51
C ASN A 172 -2.81 3.04 -9.66
N ALA A 173 -2.73 1.71 -9.82
CA ALA A 173 -3.52 0.99 -10.81
C ALA A 173 -5.03 1.11 -10.56
N TYR A 174 -5.47 1.04 -9.30
CA TYR A 174 -6.87 1.27 -8.94
C TYR A 174 -7.32 2.69 -9.30
N GLU A 175 -6.54 3.71 -9.00
CA GLU A 175 -6.82 5.11 -9.36
C GLU A 175 -6.91 5.29 -10.87
N ALA A 176 -5.92 4.81 -11.62
CA ALA A 176 -5.90 4.89 -13.09
C ALA A 176 -7.10 4.17 -13.74
N ILE A 177 -7.55 3.03 -13.19
CA ILE A 177 -8.76 2.35 -13.65
C ILE A 177 -10.00 3.22 -13.41
N LEU A 178 -10.12 3.89 -12.26
CA LEU A 178 -11.25 4.80 -12.00
C LEU A 178 -11.26 5.97 -12.97
N GLU A 179 -10.10 6.58 -13.25
CA GLU A 179 -9.95 7.64 -14.25
C GLU A 179 -10.34 7.16 -15.64
N ALA A 180 -9.89 5.97 -16.05
CA ALA A 180 -10.23 5.37 -17.33
C ALA A 180 -11.74 5.07 -17.45
N LEU A 181 -12.39 4.58 -16.38
CA LEU A 181 -13.83 4.37 -16.34
C LEU A 181 -14.60 5.70 -16.47
N MET A 182 -14.12 6.76 -15.82
CA MET A 182 -14.70 8.10 -15.94
C MET A 182 -14.51 8.69 -17.34
N ALA A 183 -13.35 8.52 -17.94
CA ALA A 183 -13.08 8.94 -19.32
C ALA A 183 -13.96 8.18 -20.29
N ARG A 184 -14.04 6.84 -20.17
CA ARG A 184 -14.92 6.00 -20.99
C ARG A 184 -16.39 6.41 -20.91
N ALA A 185 -16.85 6.80 -19.74
CA ALA A 185 -18.24 7.25 -19.56
C ALA A 185 -18.54 8.58 -20.28
N ARG A 186 -17.53 9.42 -20.49
CA ARG A 186 -17.68 10.74 -21.14
C ARG A 186 -17.42 10.69 -22.65
N SER A 187 -16.36 10.02 -23.09
CA SER A 187 -15.90 10.02 -24.48
C SER A 187 -16.21 8.72 -25.24
N GLY A 188 -16.52 7.63 -24.53
CA GLY A 188 -16.59 6.28 -25.11
C GLY A 188 -15.22 5.63 -25.36
N GLU A 189 -14.13 6.37 -25.19
CA GLU A 189 -12.76 5.88 -25.43
C GLU A 189 -12.26 5.05 -24.23
N CYS A 190 -11.47 4.01 -24.53
CA CYS A 190 -10.85 3.16 -23.55
C CYS A 190 -9.35 3.32 -23.53
N ALA A 191 -8.79 3.28 -22.34
CA ALA A 191 -7.37 3.43 -22.10
C ALA A 191 -6.70 2.05 -21.92
N GLU A 192 -5.45 1.97 -22.39
CA GLU A 192 -4.48 0.99 -21.94
C GLU A 192 -3.66 1.61 -20.81
N ILE A 193 -3.66 0.98 -19.66
CA ILE A 193 -2.99 1.46 -18.45
C ILE A 193 -1.75 0.60 -18.22
N SER A 194 -0.60 1.26 -18.09
CA SER A 194 0.65 0.62 -17.65
C SER A 194 1.11 1.29 -16.37
N THR A 195 1.20 0.52 -15.29
CA THR A 195 1.71 0.96 -13.98
C THR A 195 2.92 0.14 -13.61
N SER A 196 3.98 0.77 -13.10
CA SER A 196 5.13 0.03 -12.61
C SER A 196 5.37 0.26 -11.11
N MET A 197 5.90 -0.77 -10.46
CA MET A 197 6.30 -0.68 -9.04
C MET A 197 7.45 0.31 -8.87
N PHE A 198 8.37 0.37 -9.85
CA PHE A 198 9.51 1.29 -9.81
C PHE A 198 9.05 2.75 -9.91
N ASP A 199 8.16 3.07 -10.87
CA ASP A 199 7.68 4.45 -11.04
C ASP A 199 6.87 4.90 -9.82
N ALA A 200 6.05 4.02 -9.23
CA ALA A 200 5.31 4.31 -8.01
C ALA A 200 6.25 4.62 -6.82
N MET A 201 7.37 3.91 -6.72
CA MET A 201 8.37 4.20 -5.70
C MET A 201 9.20 5.43 -6.02
N ALA A 202 9.55 5.65 -7.29
CA ALA A 202 10.29 6.84 -7.73
C ALA A 202 9.51 8.13 -7.44
N ASP A 203 8.19 8.11 -7.66
CA ASP A 203 7.31 9.23 -7.29
C ASP A 203 7.38 9.53 -5.78
N TRP A 204 7.30 8.52 -4.94
CA TRP A 204 7.43 8.69 -3.47
C TRP A 204 8.82 9.17 -3.04
N MET A 205 9.85 8.85 -3.83
CA MET A 205 11.22 9.30 -3.59
C MET A 205 11.53 10.70 -4.14
N THR A 206 10.53 11.43 -4.64
CA THR A 206 10.71 12.80 -5.20
C THR A 206 11.39 13.73 -4.22
N VAL A 207 10.95 13.81 -2.95
CA VAL A 207 11.57 14.72 -1.97
C VAL A 207 13.02 14.33 -1.65
N PRO A 208 13.35 13.07 -1.31
CA PRO A 208 14.75 12.65 -1.15
C PRO A 208 15.64 12.94 -2.36
N LEU A 209 15.12 12.72 -3.59
CA LEU A 209 15.86 12.97 -4.82
C LEU A 209 16.13 14.47 -5.02
N LEU A 210 15.13 15.32 -4.87
CA LEU A 210 15.29 16.79 -4.95
C LEU A 210 16.29 17.31 -3.92
N GLN A 211 16.29 16.75 -2.70
CA GLN A 211 17.27 17.13 -1.67
C GLN A 211 18.69 16.69 -2.07
N HIS A 212 18.85 15.50 -2.64
CA HIS A 212 20.14 15.02 -3.15
C HIS A 212 20.67 15.92 -4.28
N GLU A 213 19.85 16.21 -5.28
CA GLU A 213 20.18 17.08 -6.42
C GLU A 213 20.44 18.53 -5.99
N GLY A 214 19.77 18.99 -4.92
CA GLY A 214 20.03 20.27 -4.26
C GLY A 214 21.29 20.27 -3.37
N GLY A 215 22.12 19.22 -3.43
CA GLY A 215 23.42 19.13 -2.75
C GLY A 215 23.36 18.63 -1.29
N LYS A 216 22.19 18.17 -0.81
CA LYS A 216 22.05 17.66 0.56
C LYS A 216 21.34 16.30 0.59
N THR A 217 22.10 15.23 0.36
CA THR A 217 21.57 13.85 0.40
C THR A 217 20.98 13.53 1.78
N PRO A 218 19.72 13.09 1.85
CA PRO A 218 19.11 12.63 3.10
C PRO A 218 19.87 11.46 3.71
N GLN A 219 20.03 11.48 5.02
CA GLN A 219 20.67 10.42 5.76
C GLN A 219 19.63 9.59 6.50
N ARG A 220 19.91 8.30 6.72
CA ARG A 220 19.11 7.47 7.62
C ARG A 220 19.32 7.93 9.07
N ILE A 221 18.23 8.15 9.78
CA ILE A 221 18.26 8.64 11.16
C ILE A 221 17.27 7.91 12.08
N GLY A 222 16.87 6.69 11.71
CA GLY A 222 15.92 5.88 12.48
C GLY A 222 14.54 6.51 12.53
N LEU A 223 13.95 6.58 13.73
CA LEU A 223 12.63 7.15 13.96
C LEU A 223 12.67 8.68 14.19
N ALA A 224 13.50 9.40 13.42
CA ALA A 224 13.53 10.85 13.45
C ALA A 224 13.28 11.44 12.05
N HIS A 225 12.90 12.71 11.98
CA HIS A 225 12.68 13.38 10.70
C HIS A 225 13.95 14.12 10.25
N PRO A 226 14.42 13.98 9.00
CA PRO A 226 15.71 14.54 8.58
C PRO A 226 15.75 16.07 8.56
N THR A 227 14.64 16.75 8.34
CA THR A 227 14.58 18.22 8.15
C THR A 227 13.70 18.95 9.16
N ILE A 228 13.19 18.27 10.18
CA ILE A 228 12.38 18.86 11.25
C ILE A 228 12.96 18.47 12.61
N ALA A 229 13.07 19.43 13.55
CA ALA A 229 13.57 19.20 14.90
C ALA A 229 12.86 20.10 15.95
N PRO A 230 12.50 19.50 17.13
CA PRO A 230 12.55 18.07 17.43
C PRO A 230 11.43 17.32 16.73
N TYR A 231 11.77 16.21 16.10
CA TYR A 231 10.85 15.22 15.57
C TYR A 231 11.55 13.87 15.62
N GLY A 232 11.24 13.08 16.63
CA GLY A 232 11.89 11.81 16.90
C GLY A 232 11.40 11.16 18.18
N VAL A 233 12.04 10.07 18.55
CA VAL A 233 11.74 9.29 19.75
C VAL A 233 12.61 9.75 20.91
N PHE A 234 11.98 9.88 22.08
CA PHE A 234 12.60 10.20 23.36
C PHE A 234 12.14 9.19 24.41
N THR A 235 13.09 8.74 25.23
CA THR A 235 12.82 7.74 26.27
C THR A 235 12.48 8.41 27.60
N THR A 236 11.39 8.00 28.21
CA THR A 236 10.93 8.50 29.52
C THR A 236 11.67 7.83 30.67
N ARG A 237 11.50 8.36 31.90
CA ARG A 237 12.14 7.82 33.11
C ARG A 237 11.81 6.35 33.36
N ASP A 238 10.60 5.94 33.04
CA ASP A 238 10.09 4.56 33.18
C ASP A 238 10.37 3.69 31.93
N GLY A 239 11.24 4.15 31.02
CA GLY A 239 11.72 3.39 29.89
C GLY A 239 10.74 3.30 28.70
N ALA A 240 9.67 4.08 28.69
CA ALA A 240 8.76 4.10 27.55
C ALA A 240 9.26 5.05 26.45
N ASP A 241 9.08 4.66 25.20
CA ASP A 241 9.42 5.47 24.05
C ASP A 241 8.23 6.31 23.61
N ILE A 242 8.42 7.64 23.58
CA ILE A 242 7.48 8.64 23.05
C ILE A 242 8.09 9.33 21.84
N LEU A 243 7.37 9.31 20.74
CA LEU A 243 7.66 10.08 19.54
C LEU A 243 6.88 11.38 19.60
N ILE A 244 7.56 12.52 19.43
CA ILE A 244 6.92 13.84 19.26
C ILE A 244 7.23 14.41 17.87
N SER A 245 6.38 15.33 17.42
CA SER A 245 6.56 16.07 16.16
C SER A 245 6.25 17.53 16.38
N ILE A 246 7.26 18.39 16.19
CA ILE A 246 7.12 19.85 16.27
C ILE A 246 7.15 20.41 14.85
N GLN A 247 5.97 20.77 14.33
CA GLN A 247 5.80 21.17 12.92
C GLN A 247 5.94 22.69 12.70
N SER A 248 5.92 23.49 13.77
CA SER A 248 5.99 24.95 13.68
C SER A 248 6.84 25.58 14.79
N ASP A 249 7.35 26.78 14.53
CA ASP A 249 8.09 27.54 15.55
C ASP A 249 7.19 28.04 16.69
N ARG A 250 5.87 28.07 16.48
CA ARG A 250 4.89 28.29 17.55
C ARG A 250 4.84 27.09 18.49
N GLU A 251 4.72 25.88 17.95
CA GLU A 251 4.69 24.65 18.76
C GLU A 251 6.00 24.45 19.51
N TRP A 252 7.15 24.85 18.92
CA TRP A 252 8.42 24.84 19.63
C TRP A 252 8.38 25.70 20.91
N ARG A 253 7.85 26.91 20.81
CA ARG A 253 7.73 27.80 21.98
C ARG A 253 6.80 27.21 23.04
N VAL A 254 5.70 26.60 22.63
CA VAL A 254 4.78 25.90 23.55
C VAL A 254 5.48 24.71 24.21
N LEU A 255 6.18 23.86 23.42
CA LEU A 255 6.96 22.75 23.99
C LEU A 255 7.96 23.27 25.02
N ALA A 256 8.77 24.27 24.68
CA ALA A 256 9.83 24.79 25.54
C ALA A 256 9.25 25.41 26.84
N ASN A 257 8.19 26.22 26.76
CA ASN A 257 7.57 26.84 27.92
C ASN A 257 6.78 25.85 28.78
N ASP A 258 5.85 25.12 28.18
CA ASP A 258 4.77 24.47 28.90
C ASP A 258 5.10 23.00 29.25
N VAL A 259 5.94 22.37 28.44
CA VAL A 259 6.34 20.97 28.65
C VAL A 259 7.74 20.89 29.26
N LEU A 260 8.72 21.60 28.69
CA LEU A 260 10.10 21.57 29.19
C LEU A 260 10.30 22.52 30.38
N GLY A 261 9.43 23.52 30.55
CA GLY A 261 9.54 24.49 31.64
C GLY A 261 10.70 25.47 31.51
N ASP A 262 11.15 25.73 30.27
CA ASP A 262 12.35 26.54 29.95
C ASP A 262 11.96 27.74 29.06
N ALA A 263 11.56 28.84 29.69
CA ALA A 263 11.19 30.09 29.00
C ALA A 263 12.41 30.72 28.32
N ALA A 264 13.62 30.53 28.85
CA ALA A 264 14.84 31.05 28.24
C ALA A 264 15.12 30.35 26.92
N LEU A 265 14.97 29.01 26.88
CA LEU A 265 15.09 28.20 25.65
C LEU A 265 14.02 28.59 24.61
N ALA A 266 12.77 28.88 25.05
CA ALA A 266 11.72 29.32 24.16
C ALA A 266 12.01 30.67 23.47
N ALA A 267 12.76 31.54 24.13
CA ALA A 267 13.15 32.87 23.64
C ALA A 267 14.52 32.88 22.94
N ASP A 268 15.30 31.79 22.98
CA ASP A 268 16.67 31.76 22.46
C ASP A 268 16.65 31.78 20.91
N PRO A 269 17.27 32.78 20.26
CA PRO A 269 17.38 32.87 18.81
C PRO A 269 18.07 31.66 18.18
N ALA A 270 18.95 30.98 18.92
CA ALA A 270 19.65 29.76 18.44
C ALA A 270 18.72 28.57 18.18
N PHE A 271 17.50 28.57 18.74
CA PHE A 271 16.48 27.54 18.58
C PHE A 271 15.16 28.08 18.02
N ALA A 272 15.08 29.36 17.69
CA ALA A 272 13.84 30.04 17.34
C ALA A 272 13.18 29.49 16.07
N THR A 273 13.97 29.05 15.09
CA THR A 273 13.45 28.50 13.83
C THR A 273 13.78 27.02 13.67
N ASN A 274 12.95 26.31 12.89
CA ASN A 274 13.21 24.91 12.57
C ASN A 274 14.62 24.71 11.94
N VAL A 275 15.04 25.62 11.06
CA VAL A 275 16.35 25.54 10.42
C VAL A 275 17.47 25.58 11.45
N GLU A 276 17.39 26.48 12.44
CA GLU A 276 18.38 26.58 13.50
C GLU A 276 18.37 25.37 14.44
N ARG A 277 17.20 24.84 14.78
CA ARG A 277 17.08 23.61 15.57
C ARG A 277 17.63 22.39 14.84
N VAL A 278 17.40 22.27 13.53
CA VAL A 278 17.95 21.18 12.70
C VAL A 278 19.48 21.26 12.61
N LYS A 279 20.06 22.46 12.48
CA LYS A 279 21.51 22.66 12.53
C LYS A 279 22.12 22.23 13.87
N ARG A 280 21.39 22.42 14.96
CA ARG A 280 21.76 22.06 16.34
C ARG A 280 21.00 20.85 16.87
N ARG A 281 20.68 19.91 15.98
CA ARG A 281 19.79 18.76 16.32
C ARG A 281 20.22 18.06 17.61
N ALA A 282 21.50 17.71 17.73
CA ALA A 282 22.00 17.00 18.91
C ALA A 282 21.72 17.74 20.21
N GLU A 283 21.88 19.08 20.21
CA GLU A 283 21.60 19.91 21.36
C GLU A 283 20.08 20.06 21.58
N THR A 284 19.32 20.30 20.52
CA THR A 284 17.86 20.37 20.58
C THR A 284 17.26 19.10 21.18
N ASP A 285 17.67 17.94 20.66
CA ASP A 285 17.18 16.64 21.13
C ASP A 285 17.64 16.35 22.56
N ALA A 286 18.86 16.75 22.95
CA ALA A 286 19.37 16.61 24.32
C ALA A 286 18.54 17.44 25.33
N ARG A 287 18.12 18.67 25.00
CA ARG A 287 17.25 19.48 25.84
C ARG A 287 15.90 18.80 26.08
N VAL A 288 15.30 18.24 25.04
CA VAL A 288 14.04 17.49 25.14
C VAL A 288 14.24 16.21 25.97
N GLN A 289 15.28 15.44 25.66
CA GLN A 289 15.59 14.18 26.34
C GLN A 289 15.83 14.37 27.86
N ALA A 290 16.48 15.47 28.25
CA ALA A 290 16.74 15.74 29.65
C ALA A 290 15.45 15.84 30.49
N VAL A 291 14.39 16.46 29.96
CA VAL A 291 13.10 16.59 30.65
C VAL A 291 12.28 15.31 30.52
N PHE A 292 12.24 14.71 29.34
CA PHE A 292 11.49 13.48 29.11
C PHE A 292 12.07 12.31 29.92
N GLY A 293 13.39 12.17 29.96
CA GLY A 293 14.08 11.16 30.77
C GLY A 293 13.94 11.33 32.29
N ALA A 294 13.52 12.50 32.74
CA ALA A 294 13.20 12.76 34.15
C ALA A 294 11.71 12.61 34.48
N THR A 295 10.84 12.35 33.49
CA THR A 295 9.39 12.33 33.63
C THR A 295 8.82 10.95 33.25
N ASP A 296 7.87 10.41 34.02
CA ASP A 296 7.18 9.18 33.65
C ASP A 296 6.22 9.39 32.49
N VAL A 297 6.00 8.36 31.69
CA VAL A 297 5.18 8.40 30.49
C VAL A 297 3.76 8.94 30.75
N ALA A 298 3.14 8.57 31.85
CA ALA A 298 1.78 9.02 32.18
C ALA A 298 1.72 10.53 32.50
N ALA A 299 2.70 11.06 33.20
CA ALA A 299 2.80 12.46 33.54
C ALA A 299 3.17 13.30 32.30
N LEU A 300 4.09 12.79 31.49
CA LEU A 300 4.53 13.42 30.24
C LEU A 300 3.39 13.50 29.23
N SER A 301 2.64 12.39 29.02
CA SER A 301 1.49 12.38 28.12
C SER A 301 0.45 13.43 28.48
N LYS A 302 0.13 13.58 29.79
CA LYS A 302 -0.80 14.63 30.26
C LYS A 302 -0.30 16.04 29.95
N LYS A 303 1.01 16.29 30.09
CA LYS A 303 1.61 17.60 29.75
C LYS A 303 1.54 17.88 28.23
N LEU A 304 1.85 16.86 27.44
CA LEU A 304 1.80 16.96 25.97
C LEU A 304 0.36 17.18 25.48
N ASP A 305 -0.61 16.44 26.03
CA ASP A 305 -2.03 16.63 25.74
C ASP A 305 -2.51 18.06 26.11
N ALA A 306 -2.17 18.54 27.32
CA ALA A 306 -2.55 19.87 27.80
C ALA A 306 -1.91 21.00 26.96
N ALA A 307 -0.71 20.78 26.43
CA ALA A 307 0.01 21.68 25.56
C ALA A 307 -0.38 21.54 24.08
N GLU A 308 -1.29 20.64 23.73
CA GLU A 308 -1.68 20.31 22.34
C GLU A 308 -0.49 19.97 21.44
N ILE A 309 0.54 19.33 22.01
CA ILE A 309 1.71 18.83 21.26
C ILE A 309 1.43 17.43 20.73
N ALA A 310 1.65 17.25 19.43
CA ALA A 310 1.47 15.94 18.78
C ALA A 310 2.49 14.93 19.29
N PHE A 311 2.03 13.81 19.81
CA PHE A 311 2.86 12.71 20.25
C PHE A 311 2.22 11.34 19.99
N ALA A 312 3.03 10.30 19.98
CA ALA A 312 2.59 8.91 19.92
C ALA A 312 3.57 8.01 20.70
N ARG A 313 3.07 6.86 21.16
CA ARG A 313 3.94 5.78 21.64
C ARG A 313 4.43 4.95 20.46
N VAL A 314 5.64 4.47 20.51
CA VAL A 314 6.13 3.49 19.55
C VAL A 314 5.46 2.14 19.88
N SER A 315 4.48 1.77 19.07
CA SER A 315 3.63 0.61 19.32
C SER A 315 4.12 -0.62 18.55
N ASP A 316 4.04 -1.78 19.19
CA ASP A 316 4.18 -3.09 18.55
C ASP A 316 2.85 -3.62 18.00
N MET A 317 2.86 -4.82 17.42
CA MET A 317 1.68 -5.46 16.85
C MET A 317 0.66 -5.85 17.94
N ALA A 318 1.10 -6.14 19.18
CA ALA A 318 0.21 -6.47 20.28
C ALA A 318 -0.56 -5.23 20.75
N VAL A 319 0.07 -4.07 20.74
CA VAL A 319 -0.58 -2.77 21.03
C VAL A 319 -1.52 -2.39 19.90
N LEU A 320 -1.10 -2.51 18.62
CA LEU A 320 -1.98 -2.27 17.48
C LEU A 320 -3.24 -3.14 17.53
N ALA A 321 -3.09 -4.43 17.85
CA ALA A 321 -4.21 -5.37 17.91
C ALA A 321 -5.31 -4.96 18.91
N ARG A 322 -4.97 -4.15 19.93
CA ARG A 322 -5.87 -3.63 20.97
C ARG A 322 -6.10 -2.12 20.87
N HIS A 323 -5.62 -1.49 19.81
CA HIS A 323 -5.69 -0.04 19.69
C HIS A 323 -7.15 0.45 19.60
N PRO A 324 -7.56 1.46 20.37
CA PRO A 324 -8.98 1.90 20.45
C PRO A 324 -9.51 2.43 19.12
N HIS A 325 -8.67 2.93 18.23
CA HIS A 325 -9.06 3.37 16.89
C HIS A 325 -9.02 2.25 15.83
N LEU A 326 -8.57 1.04 16.17
CA LEU A 326 -8.53 -0.06 15.22
C LEU A 326 -9.95 -0.56 14.93
N ARG A 327 -10.46 -0.21 13.75
CA ARG A 327 -11.71 -0.80 13.23
C ARG A 327 -11.39 -2.14 12.58
N ARG A 328 -12.24 -3.13 12.83
CA ARG A 328 -12.11 -4.48 12.28
C ARG A 328 -13.31 -4.85 11.43
N ILE A 329 -13.07 -5.73 10.46
CA ILE A 329 -14.11 -6.47 9.73
C ILE A 329 -13.87 -7.96 9.93
N THR A 330 -14.95 -8.74 9.87
CA THR A 330 -14.87 -10.20 9.85
C THR A 330 -15.26 -10.68 8.47
N ILE A 331 -14.41 -11.49 7.85
CA ILE A 331 -14.57 -12.03 6.50
C ILE A 331 -14.60 -13.55 6.59
N ALA A 332 -15.52 -14.17 5.85
CA ALA A 332 -15.52 -15.62 5.68
C ALA A 332 -14.36 -16.06 4.78
N THR A 333 -13.71 -17.14 5.16
CA THR A 333 -12.71 -17.84 4.35
C THR A 333 -13.05 -19.34 4.31
N PRO A 334 -12.45 -20.14 3.43
CA PRO A 334 -12.67 -21.58 3.41
C PRO A 334 -12.40 -22.26 4.76
N SER A 335 -11.43 -21.74 5.52
CA SER A 335 -11.01 -22.29 6.82
C SER A 335 -11.73 -21.67 8.03
N GLY A 336 -12.70 -20.79 7.80
CA GLY A 336 -13.50 -20.14 8.84
C GLY A 336 -13.41 -18.62 8.84
N PRO A 337 -14.14 -17.93 9.73
CA PRO A 337 -14.17 -16.47 9.75
C PRO A 337 -12.87 -15.89 10.31
N VAL A 338 -12.36 -14.84 9.65
CA VAL A 338 -11.13 -14.12 10.03
C VAL A 338 -11.44 -12.66 10.26
N SER A 339 -10.95 -12.12 11.38
CA SER A 339 -11.07 -10.70 11.74
C SER A 339 -9.74 -9.97 11.54
N TYR A 340 -9.75 -8.92 10.71
CA TYR A 340 -8.58 -8.08 10.45
C TYR A 340 -8.95 -6.61 10.26
N PRO A 341 -7.98 -5.69 10.16
CA PRO A 341 -8.25 -4.25 10.03
C PRO A 341 -9.19 -3.92 8.89
N ALA A 342 -10.20 -3.11 9.16
CA ALA A 342 -11.12 -2.63 8.15
C ALA A 342 -10.39 -1.73 7.13
N PRO A 343 -10.77 -1.77 5.84
CA PRO A 343 -10.29 -0.80 4.87
C PRO A 343 -10.57 0.64 5.32
N PRO A 344 -9.75 1.62 4.91
CA PRO A 344 -9.90 3.02 5.34
C PRO A 344 -11.25 3.62 4.90
N ARG A 345 -11.83 3.12 3.81
CA ARG A 345 -13.15 3.50 3.35
C ARG A 345 -14.15 2.45 3.82
N ALA A 346 -15.00 2.82 4.79
CA ALA A 346 -16.12 1.98 5.20
C ALA A 346 -17.14 1.85 4.05
N ARG A 347 -17.64 0.65 3.83
CA ARG A 347 -18.67 0.38 2.83
C ARG A 347 -19.76 -0.50 3.44
N ALA A 348 -21.01 -0.18 3.14
CA ALA A 348 -22.16 -1.01 3.41
C ALA A 348 -22.64 -1.57 2.05
N PRO A 349 -23.14 -2.83 1.99
CA PRO A 349 -23.61 -3.69 3.08
C PRO A 349 -22.56 -4.63 3.70
N GLY A 350 -21.30 -4.59 3.33
CA GLY A 350 -20.28 -5.49 3.84
C GLY A 350 -19.27 -5.90 2.77
N TYR A 351 -18.44 -6.85 3.09
CA TYR A 351 -17.39 -7.35 2.22
C TYR A 351 -17.65 -8.83 1.88
N GLY A 352 -17.31 -9.24 0.66
CA GLY A 352 -17.44 -10.64 0.23
C GLY A 352 -16.42 -11.56 0.90
N ALA A 353 -16.65 -12.86 0.77
CA ALA A 353 -15.74 -13.90 1.29
C ALA A 353 -14.42 -13.96 0.49
N VAL A 354 -13.41 -14.60 1.09
CA VAL A 354 -12.19 -15.04 0.38
C VAL A 354 -12.50 -16.38 -0.29
N PRO A 355 -12.24 -16.55 -1.59
CA PRO A 355 -12.58 -17.78 -2.29
C PRO A 355 -11.56 -18.89 -2.05
N GLY A 356 -12.03 -20.14 -2.00
CA GLY A 356 -11.21 -21.32 -2.21
C GLY A 356 -10.67 -21.39 -3.65
N LEU A 357 -9.61 -22.14 -3.88
CA LEU A 357 -9.06 -22.34 -5.23
C LEU A 357 -10.10 -22.98 -6.14
N GLY A 358 -10.43 -22.30 -7.23
CA GLY A 358 -11.39 -22.78 -8.22
C GLY A 358 -12.84 -22.87 -7.75
N GLU A 359 -13.18 -22.32 -6.58
CA GLU A 359 -14.51 -22.40 -5.98
C GLU A 359 -15.65 -22.01 -6.94
N HIS A 360 -15.37 -21.12 -7.87
CA HIS A 360 -16.37 -20.61 -8.80
C HIS A 360 -16.21 -21.13 -10.24
N SER A 361 -15.33 -22.13 -10.48
CA SER A 361 -15.01 -22.61 -11.83
C SER A 361 -16.23 -23.10 -12.59
N ASP A 362 -17.04 -23.97 -11.98
CA ASP A 362 -18.21 -24.55 -12.65
C ASP A 362 -19.27 -23.49 -12.97
N LYS A 363 -19.53 -22.57 -12.02
CA LYS A 363 -20.47 -21.44 -12.21
C LYS A 363 -20.04 -20.56 -13.37
N VAL A 364 -18.76 -20.16 -13.41
CA VAL A 364 -18.25 -19.28 -14.46
C VAL A 364 -18.18 -20.00 -15.81
N ARG A 365 -17.78 -21.28 -15.84
CA ARG A 365 -17.84 -22.08 -17.06
C ARG A 365 -19.28 -22.14 -17.62
N ALA A 366 -20.27 -22.46 -16.79
CA ALA A 366 -21.67 -22.50 -17.22
C ALA A 366 -22.17 -21.13 -17.76
N GLU A 367 -21.74 -20.02 -17.17
CA GLU A 367 -22.15 -18.67 -17.57
C GLU A 367 -21.55 -18.22 -18.92
N PHE A 368 -20.28 -18.60 -19.20
CA PHE A 368 -19.55 -18.08 -20.37
C PHE A 368 -19.34 -19.12 -21.49
N SER A 369 -19.58 -20.43 -21.28
CA SER A 369 -19.45 -21.46 -22.31
C SER A 369 -20.67 -21.62 -23.22
N ASN A 370 -21.84 -21.16 -22.83
CA ASN A 370 -23.12 -21.34 -23.55
C ASN A 370 -23.48 -20.17 -24.48
N GLN A 371 -22.48 -19.53 -25.10
CA GLN A 371 -22.73 -18.39 -25.99
C GLN A 371 -21.98 -18.48 -27.30
#